data_c4fa4b2b4a54e66c9b414b64969da377
#
_entry.id   c4fa4b2b4a54e66c9b414b64969da377
#
_cell.length_a   1.000
_cell.length_b   1.000
_cell.length_c   1.000
_cell.angle_alpha   90.00
_cell.angle_beta   90.00
_cell.angle_gamma   90.00
#
_symmetry.space_group_name_H-M   'P 1'
#
loop_
_entity.id
_entity.type
_entity.pdbx_description
1 polymer ?
#
loop_
_entity_poly.entity_id
_entity_poly.type
_entity_poly.pdbx_seq_one_letter_code
_entity_poly.pdbx_strand_id
1 'polypeptide(L)'
;MDAEPPGGHTLILGPSGGGKSVLIAFLIAQAQRMNARVFAFDYRRGLEVPLRALGAEYSEITANRPTGLNPLWSETDPEGQQWLSEWITALIERAERPLTAQQSQFLQDAIRRNAEAPQGLRHWSQFASLFAPLDDDGDLESRIREWAPSGRYGWIFGGNREDTFSLNGDLVGFDLTSVLDNGNDKERAAVLGYIFRRLERAMQDRRPTIIVVDEAWRALDTDYFADKLQGWLVTLRKLNCVVLLVTQFATQIANSKAGASILQGVQTQILLPNDDASAQDFAALNLNAKELTIMLETPPGKRVALVRDDQGSVLLDTDLTDLGQLLMSIGNSTAGRAALAAPDFDPEFWRALK
;
A
#
# COMPACT_ATOMS: atom_id res chain seq x y z
N MET A 1 -25.74 0.39 -19.73
CA MET A 1 -25.16 1.71 -19.38
C MET A 1 -23.76 1.41 -18.93
N ASP A 2 -22.80 1.64 -19.82
CA ASP A 2 -21.40 1.53 -19.45
C ASP A 2 -21.15 2.68 -18.46
N ALA A 3 -20.87 2.33 -17.21
CA ALA A 3 -20.48 3.31 -16.22
C ALA A 3 -19.22 4.01 -16.75
N GLU A 4 -19.21 5.33 -16.77
CA GLU A 4 -18.00 6.08 -17.07
C GLU A 4 -16.89 5.56 -16.16
N PRO A 5 -15.66 5.36 -16.68
CA PRO A 5 -14.56 4.91 -15.85
C PRO A 5 -14.40 5.87 -14.66
N PRO A 6 -14.05 5.37 -13.47
CA PRO A 6 -13.90 6.21 -12.29
C PRO A 6 -12.96 7.37 -12.58
N GLY A 7 -13.19 8.50 -11.92
CA GLY A 7 -12.28 9.66 -11.95
C GLY A 7 -10.84 9.20 -11.78
N GLY A 8 -9.90 9.95 -12.33
CA GLY A 8 -8.50 9.51 -12.39
C GLY A 8 -7.84 9.33 -11.03
N HIS A 9 -6.64 8.74 -11.04
CA HIS A 9 -5.80 8.68 -9.86
C HIS A 9 -5.58 10.08 -9.27
N THR A 10 -5.49 10.15 -7.97
CA THR A 10 -5.50 11.43 -7.23
C THR A 10 -4.23 11.59 -6.41
N LEU A 11 -3.62 12.77 -6.46
CA LEU A 11 -2.55 13.19 -5.56
C LEU A 11 -3.14 14.12 -4.50
N ILE A 12 -2.89 13.79 -3.23
CA ILE A 12 -3.20 14.66 -2.08
C ILE A 12 -1.90 15.18 -1.51
N LEU A 13 -1.73 16.49 -1.50
CA LEU A 13 -0.55 17.16 -1.03
C LEU A 13 -0.88 18.15 0.07
N GLY A 14 -0.07 18.19 1.12
CA GLY A 14 -0.21 19.18 2.17
C GLY A 14 0.73 18.97 3.34
N PRO A 15 0.95 20.01 4.17
CA PRO A 15 1.89 19.96 5.29
C PRO A 15 1.48 18.96 6.38
N SER A 16 2.43 18.61 7.25
CA SER A 16 2.12 17.88 8.46
C SER A 16 1.16 18.70 9.33
N GLY A 17 0.11 18.08 9.85
CA GLY A 17 -0.94 18.80 10.59
C GLY A 17 -1.90 19.64 9.72
N GLY A 18 -1.71 19.69 8.41
CA GLY A 18 -2.58 20.42 7.47
C GLY A 18 -3.97 19.82 7.23
N GLY A 19 -4.31 18.70 7.88
CA GLY A 19 -5.63 18.07 7.75
C GLY A 19 -5.71 16.93 6.74
N LYS A 20 -4.59 16.47 6.15
CA LYS A 20 -4.58 15.36 5.19
C LYS A 20 -5.32 14.11 5.69
N SER A 21 -4.99 13.63 6.89
CA SER A 21 -5.60 12.40 7.45
C SER A 21 -7.11 12.54 7.66
N VAL A 22 -7.57 13.74 8.07
CA VAL A 22 -8.99 14.04 8.22
C VAL A 22 -9.69 14.03 6.86
N LEU A 23 -9.08 14.67 5.85
CA LEU A 23 -9.61 14.68 4.49
C LEU A 23 -9.69 13.27 3.90
N ILE A 24 -8.64 12.46 4.09
CA ILE A 24 -8.60 11.07 3.62
C ILE A 24 -9.70 10.26 4.30
N ALA A 25 -9.84 10.37 5.62
CA ALA A 25 -10.89 9.67 6.38
C ALA A 25 -12.30 10.09 5.91
N PHE A 26 -12.50 11.36 5.64
CA PHE A 26 -13.75 11.86 5.07
C PHE A 26 -14.03 11.25 3.68
N LEU A 27 -13.03 11.23 2.80
CA LEU A 27 -13.16 10.63 1.47
C LEU A 27 -13.44 9.12 1.56
N ILE A 28 -12.77 8.41 2.46
CA ILE A 28 -13.02 6.98 2.73
C ILE A 28 -14.47 6.77 3.20
N ALA A 29 -14.94 7.56 4.15
CA ALA A 29 -16.32 7.47 4.64
C ALA A 29 -17.34 7.71 3.52
N GLN A 30 -17.08 8.65 2.60
CA GLN A 30 -17.96 8.86 1.44
C GLN A 30 -17.88 7.69 0.45
N ALA A 31 -16.69 7.12 0.23
CA ALA A 31 -16.50 5.96 -0.64
C ALA A 31 -17.25 4.71 -0.12
N GLN A 32 -17.26 4.48 1.20
CA GLN A 32 -18.04 3.40 1.81
C GLN A 32 -19.55 3.55 1.56
N ARG A 33 -20.07 4.78 1.56
CA ARG A 33 -21.48 5.04 1.23
C ARG A 33 -21.84 4.66 -0.22
N MET A 34 -20.85 4.62 -1.11
CA MET A 34 -20.99 4.18 -2.49
C MET A 34 -20.63 2.69 -2.67
N ASN A 35 -20.51 1.94 -1.57
CA ASN A 35 -20.12 0.53 -1.57
C ASN A 35 -18.73 0.28 -2.22
N ALA A 36 -17.85 1.27 -2.18
CA ALA A 36 -16.48 1.10 -2.61
C ALA A 36 -15.67 0.34 -1.56
N ARG A 37 -14.75 -0.50 -2.03
CA ARG A 37 -13.74 -1.16 -1.20
C ARG A 37 -12.54 -0.24 -1.05
N VAL A 38 -11.91 -0.23 0.12
CA VAL A 38 -10.75 0.61 0.38
C VAL A 38 -9.61 -0.22 0.95
N PHE A 39 -8.43 -0.10 0.35
CA PHE A 39 -7.17 -0.64 0.86
C PHE A 39 -6.23 0.52 1.18
N ALA A 40 -5.78 0.63 2.43
CA ALA A 40 -4.93 1.72 2.88
C ALA A 40 -3.54 1.20 3.29
N PHE A 41 -2.52 1.66 2.59
CA PHE A 41 -1.12 1.52 2.98
C PHE A 41 -0.76 2.70 3.87
N ASP A 42 -0.62 2.42 5.16
CA ASP A 42 -0.34 3.40 6.20
C ASP A 42 1.16 3.45 6.54
N TYR A 43 1.63 4.63 6.89
CA TYR A 43 2.98 4.85 7.38
C TYR A 43 2.94 5.57 8.72
N ARG A 44 3.67 5.01 9.71
CA ARG A 44 3.71 5.50 11.10
C ARG A 44 2.34 5.58 11.76
N ARG A 45 1.45 4.69 11.37
CA ARG A 45 0.10 4.57 11.94
C ARG A 45 -0.69 5.89 11.88
N GLY A 46 -0.42 6.69 10.83
CA GLY A 46 -1.04 8.01 10.64
C GLY A 46 -2.54 7.95 10.36
N LEU A 47 -3.00 6.84 9.78
CA LEU A 47 -4.40 6.58 9.45
C LEU A 47 -5.07 5.53 10.37
N GLU A 48 -4.37 4.93 11.32
CA GLU A 48 -4.93 3.83 12.12
C GLU A 48 -6.20 4.23 12.88
N VAL A 49 -6.16 5.36 13.60
CA VAL A 49 -7.34 5.84 14.36
C VAL A 49 -8.55 5.99 13.44
N PRO A 50 -8.49 6.77 12.35
CA PRO A 50 -9.64 6.95 11.48
C PRO A 50 -10.07 5.65 10.78
N LEU A 51 -9.14 4.81 10.37
CA LEU A 51 -9.48 3.55 9.72
C LEU A 51 -10.25 2.62 10.68
N ARG A 52 -9.75 2.41 11.89
CA ARG A 52 -10.45 1.60 12.89
C ARG A 52 -11.79 2.20 13.32
N ALA A 53 -11.88 3.52 13.45
CA ALA A 53 -13.13 4.20 13.75
C ALA A 53 -14.19 4.04 12.64
N LEU A 54 -13.74 3.88 11.39
CA LEU A 54 -14.59 3.56 10.24
C LEU A 54 -14.86 2.05 10.06
N GLY A 55 -14.39 1.21 10.98
CA GLY A 55 -14.62 -0.23 10.97
C GLY A 55 -13.61 -1.04 10.16
N ALA A 56 -12.40 -0.51 9.92
CA ALA A 56 -11.36 -1.22 9.18
C ALA A 56 -10.84 -2.45 9.91
N GLU A 57 -10.57 -3.51 9.12
CA GLU A 57 -9.56 -4.51 9.48
C GLU A 57 -8.18 -3.84 9.36
N TYR A 58 -7.42 -3.76 10.45
CA TYR A 58 -6.13 -3.09 10.45
C TYR A 58 -5.03 -4.03 10.94
N SER A 59 -4.01 -4.25 10.10
CA SER A 59 -2.89 -5.15 10.35
C SER A 59 -1.57 -4.39 10.40
N GLU A 60 -0.70 -4.78 11.31
CA GLU A 60 0.67 -4.27 11.41
C GLU A 60 1.64 -5.36 10.91
N ILE A 61 2.42 -5.05 9.88
CA ILE A 61 3.47 -5.93 9.37
C ILE A 61 4.79 -5.48 9.97
N THR A 62 5.19 -6.17 11.04
CA THR A 62 6.39 -5.82 11.80
C THR A 62 7.56 -6.72 11.40
N ALA A 63 8.71 -6.13 11.07
CA ALA A 63 9.93 -6.86 10.78
C ALA A 63 10.30 -7.80 11.95
N ASN A 64 10.79 -8.99 11.61
CA ASN A 64 11.17 -10.05 12.55
C ASN A 64 10.02 -10.63 13.40
N ARG A 65 8.77 -10.45 12.97
CA ARG A 65 7.59 -11.15 13.50
C ARG A 65 6.87 -11.88 12.38
N PRO A 66 6.21 -13.03 12.66
CA PRO A 66 5.41 -13.71 11.63
C PRO A 66 4.37 -12.78 11.01
N THR A 67 4.34 -12.70 9.70
CA THR A 67 3.47 -11.77 8.96
C THR A 67 2.07 -12.33 8.69
N GLY A 68 1.88 -13.63 8.76
CA GLY A 68 0.68 -14.32 8.29
C GLY A 68 0.62 -14.52 6.77
N LEU A 69 1.62 -14.05 6.01
CA LEU A 69 1.68 -14.18 4.55
C LEU A 69 2.15 -15.58 4.13
N ASN A 70 1.40 -16.27 3.29
CA ASN A 70 1.82 -17.54 2.71
C ASN A 70 1.37 -17.68 1.24
N PRO A 71 2.16 -17.18 0.29
CA PRO A 71 1.82 -17.26 -1.13
C PRO A 71 1.75 -18.69 -1.67
N LEU A 72 2.45 -19.66 -1.08
CA LEU A 72 2.40 -21.07 -1.47
C LEU A 72 1.04 -21.72 -1.18
N TRP A 73 0.30 -21.17 -0.21
CA TRP A 73 -1.03 -21.61 0.17
C TRP A 73 -2.10 -21.18 -0.85
N SER A 74 -2.02 -19.95 -1.33
CA SER A 74 -3.08 -19.28 -2.09
C SER A 74 -2.84 -19.28 -3.62
N GLU A 75 -1.59 -19.20 -4.08
CA GLU A 75 -1.25 -19.06 -5.50
C GLU A 75 -1.03 -20.44 -6.16
N THR A 76 -2.13 -21.20 -6.36
CA THR A 76 -2.08 -22.59 -6.82
C THR A 76 -2.63 -22.81 -8.24
N ASP A 77 -3.38 -21.87 -8.80
CA ASP A 77 -3.84 -21.93 -10.18
C ASP A 77 -2.71 -21.63 -11.19
N PRO A 78 -2.89 -21.86 -12.48
CA PRO A 78 -1.85 -21.66 -13.49
C PRO A 78 -1.25 -20.25 -13.47
N GLU A 79 -2.06 -19.22 -13.28
CA GLU A 79 -1.60 -17.82 -13.21
C GLU A 79 -0.80 -17.58 -11.93
N GLY A 80 -1.25 -18.13 -10.80
CA GLY A 80 -0.52 -18.07 -9.52
C GLY A 80 0.81 -18.79 -9.56
N GLN A 81 0.86 -19.96 -10.19
CA GLN A 81 2.11 -20.72 -10.37
C GLN A 81 3.11 -19.94 -11.24
N GLN A 82 2.66 -19.31 -12.31
CA GLN A 82 3.52 -18.46 -13.14
C GLN A 82 4.05 -17.27 -12.32
N TRP A 83 3.16 -16.57 -11.60
CA TRP A 83 3.55 -15.46 -10.75
C TRP A 83 4.54 -15.89 -9.66
N LEU A 84 4.31 -17.03 -8.99
CA LEU A 84 5.25 -17.58 -8.01
C LEU A 84 6.61 -17.85 -8.61
N SER A 85 6.67 -18.41 -9.84
CA SER A 85 7.92 -18.68 -10.52
C SER A 85 8.74 -17.41 -10.76
N GLU A 86 8.11 -16.37 -11.28
CA GLU A 86 8.76 -15.08 -11.54
C GLU A 86 9.18 -14.39 -10.23
N TRP A 87 8.28 -14.35 -9.25
CA TRP A 87 8.51 -13.67 -8.00
C TRP A 87 9.55 -14.38 -7.12
N ILE A 88 9.49 -15.72 -6.96
CA ILE A 88 10.51 -16.48 -6.21
C ILE A 88 11.86 -16.35 -6.91
N THR A 89 11.92 -16.43 -8.24
CA THR A 89 13.15 -16.20 -9.00
C THR A 89 13.77 -14.87 -8.61
N ALA A 90 13.00 -13.77 -8.66
CA ALA A 90 13.49 -12.45 -8.29
C ALA A 90 14.01 -12.38 -6.83
N LEU A 91 13.37 -13.09 -5.90
CA LEU A 91 13.80 -13.12 -4.50
C LEU A 91 15.11 -13.89 -4.26
N ILE A 92 15.32 -14.99 -4.99
CA ILE A 92 16.47 -15.89 -4.77
C ILE A 92 17.62 -15.64 -5.74
N GLU A 93 17.42 -14.83 -6.79
CA GLU A 93 18.45 -14.52 -7.76
C GLU A 93 19.61 -13.75 -7.13
N ARG A 94 20.81 -14.05 -7.59
CA ARG A 94 22.05 -13.39 -7.21
C ARG A 94 22.75 -12.92 -8.47
N ALA A 95 23.06 -11.62 -8.55
CA ALA A 95 23.66 -11.02 -9.75
C ALA A 95 24.95 -11.74 -10.19
N GLU A 96 25.77 -12.17 -9.22
CA GLU A 96 27.04 -12.88 -9.48
C GLU A 96 26.84 -14.35 -9.88
N ARG A 97 25.68 -14.93 -9.57
CA ARG A 97 25.35 -16.33 -9.86
C ARG A 97 23.87 -16.47 -10.20
N PRO A 98 23.48 -16.13 -11.44
CA PRO A 98 22.09 -16.27 -11.90
C PRO A 98 21.66 -17.74 -11.91
N LEU A 99 20.34 -17.97 -11.89
CA LEU A 99 19.81 -19.34 -11.99
C LEU A 99 20.14 -19.95 -13.35
N THR A 100 20.59 -21.19 -13.34
CA THR A 100 20.75 -21.99 -14.56
C THR A 100 19.38 -22.41 -15.12
N ALA A 101 19.33 -22.78 -16.39
CA ALA A 101 18.11 -23.31 -17.01
C ALA A 101 17.56 -24.55 -16.26
N GLN A 102 18.45 -25.42 -15.76
CA GLN A 102 18.07 -26.57 -14.96
C GLN A 102 17.45 -26.18 -13.61
N GLN A 103 18.04 -25.22 -12.90
CA GLN A 103 17.51 -24.71 -11.64
C GLN A 103 16.15 -24.03 -11.84
N SER A 104 16.00 -23.24 -12.92
CA SER A 104 14.73 -22.58 -13.27
C SER A 104 13.64 -23.61 -13.57
N GLN A 105 13.95 -24.65 -14.34
CA GLN A 105 12.99 -25.73 -14.62
C GLN A 105 12.60 -26.48 -13.34
N PHE A 106 13.58 -26.76 -12.47
CA PHE A 106 13.33 -27.46 -11.21
C PHE A 106 12.43 -26.63 -10.27
N LEU A 107 12.65 -25.30 -10.23
CA LEU A 107 11.78 -24.37 -9.47
C LEU A 107 10.33 -24.43 -9.96
N GLN A 108 10.11 -24.38 -11.28
CA GLN A 108 8.77 -24.50 -11.85
C GLN A 108 8.10 -25.83 -11.51
N ASP A 109 8.85 -26.95 -11.58
CA ASP A 109 8.35 -28.25 -11.19
C ASP A 109 8.02 -28.35 -9.70
N ALA A 110 8.82 -27.73 -8.83
CA ALA A 110 8.56 -27.65 -7.40
C ALA A 110 7.29 -26.83 -7.09
N ILE A 111 7.06 -25.70 -7.77
CA ILE A 111 5.86 -24.88 -7.65
C ILE A 111 4.61 -25.69 -8.06
N ARG A 112 4.68 -26.42 -9.18
CA ARG A 112 3.58 -27.30 -9.60
C ARG A 112 3.28 -28.38 -8.57
N ARG A 113 4.31 -29.06 -8.04
CA ARG A 113 4.15 -30.07 -6.97
C ARG A 113 3.54 -29.49 -5.70
N ASN A 114 3.93 -28.25 -5.33
CA ASN A 114 3.30 -27.54 -4.22
C ASN A 114 1.81 -27.29 -4.47
N ALA A 115 1.42 -26.85 -5.68
CA ALA A 115 0.04 -26.61 -6.03
C ALA A 115 -0.83 -27.88 -5.99
N GLU A 116 -0.26 -29.04 -6.36
CA GLU A 116 -0.90 -30.35 -6.33
C GLU A 116 -0.91 -30.99 -4.91
N ALA A 117 -0.06 -30.50 -3.99
CA ALA A 117 0.05 -31.05 -2.65
C ALA A 117 -1.22 -30.78 -1.82
N PRO A 118 -1.52 -31.62 -0.81
CA PRO A 118 -2.52 -31.29 0.20
C PRO A 118 -2.27 -29.93 0.82
N GLN A 119 -3.34 -29.16 1.07
CA GLN A 119 -3.25 -27.78 1.50
C GLN A 119 -2.36 -27.58 2.74
N GLY A 120 -2.44 -28.44 3.75
CA GLY A 120 -1.62 -28.38 4.95
C GLY A 120 -0.10 -28.59 4.74
N LEU A 121 0.32 -28.98 3.53
CA LEU A 121 1.74 -29.10 3.15
C LEU A 121 2.25 -27.91 2.33
N ARG A 122 1.39 -26.96 1.98
CA ARG A 122 1.75 -25.79 1.15
C ARG A 122 2.37 -24.68 2.00
N HIS A 123 3.55 -24.93 2.52
CA HIS A 123 4.30 -23.98 3.34
C HIS A 123 5.81 -24.07 3.08
N TRP A 124 6.55 -23.02 3.40
CA TRP A 124 7.95 -22.87 3.02
C TRP A 124 8.87 -23.99 3.53
N SER A 125 8.62 -24.55 4.72
CA SER A 125 9.44 -25.68 5.22
C SER A 125 9.31 -26.90 4.32
N GLN A 126 8.08 -27.23 3.88
CA GLN A 126 7.83 -28.35 2.99
C GLN A 126 8.32 -28.04 1.58
N PHE A 127 8.09 -26.83 1.10
CA PHE A 127 8.55 -26.40 -0.21
C PHE A 127 10.07 -26.49 -0.35
N ALA A 128 10.82 -26.02 0.67
CA ALA A 128 12.28 -26.10 0.68
C ALA A 128 12.81 -27.55 0.58
N SER A 129 12.10 -28.53 1.16
CA SER A 129 12.51 -29.94 1.09
C SER A 129 12.41 -30.54 -0.32
N LEU A 130 11.65 -29.93 -1.23
CA LEU A 130 11.51 -30.41 -2.60
C LEU A 130 12.81 -30.25 -3.41
N PHE A 131 13.74 -29.42 -2.97
CA PHE A 131 14.98 -29.08 -3.69
C PHE A 131 16.17 -29.99 -3.35
N ALA A 132 16.10 -30.76 -2.27
CA ALA A 132 17.18 -31.68 -1.87
C ALA A 132 17.64 -32.67 -2.94
N PRO A 133 16.80 -33.18 -3.88
CA PRO A 133 17.24 -34.09 -4.92
C PRO A 133 17.98 -33.43 -6.09
N LEU A 134 18.05 -32.12 -6.18
CA LEU A 134 18.72 -31.42 -7.28
C LEU A 134 20.25 -31.54 -7.15
N ASP A 135 20.91 -32.00 -8.21
CA ASP A 135 22.36 -32.10 -8.28
C ASP A 135 22.96 -30.75 -8.77
N ASP A 136 23.11 -29.84 -7.83
CA ASP A 136 23.66 -28.49 -8.03
C ASP A 136 24.52 -28.00 -6.86
N ASP A 137 25.14 -28.95 -6.14
CA ASP A 137 25.89 -28.70 -4.89
C ASP A 137 25.05 -28.03 -3.80
N GLY A 138 23.70 -28.17 -3.86
CA GLY A 138 22.77 -27.62 -2.90
C GLY A 138 22.56 -26.09 -3.02
N ASP A 139 22.95 -25.47 -4.15
CA ASP A 139 22.87 -24.03 -4.35
C ASP A 139 21.41 -23.54 -4.31
N LEU A 140 20.54 -24.14 -5.12
CA LEU A 140 19.12 -23.71 -5.18
C LEU A 140 18.40 -23.97 -3.84
N GLU A 141 18.63 -25.14 -3.23
CA GLU A 141 18.07 -25.46 -1.91
C GLU A 141 18.50 -24.42 -0.86
N SER A 142 19.78 -24.04 -0.84
CA SER A 142 20.31 -23.08 0.12
C SER A 142 19.65 -21.70 -0.02
N ARG A 143 19.38 -21.25 -1.25
CA ARG A 143 18.71 -19.99 -1.54
C ARG A 143 17.24 -20.00 -1.09
N ILE A 144 16.52 -21.10 -1.33
CA ILE A 144 15.14 -21.28 -0.87
C ILE A 144 15.07 -21.36 0.65
N ARG A 145 16.03 -22.01 1.30
CA ARG A 145 16.09 -22.13 2.77
C ARG A 145 16.29 -20.80 3.49
N GLU A 146 16.81 -19.77 2.82
CA GLU A 146 16.86 -18.41 3.38
C GLU A 146 15.46 -17.87 3.78
N TRP A 147 14.41 -18.38 3.12
CA TRP A 147 13.00 -18.01 3.34
C TRP A 147 12.22 -18.98 4.23
N ALA A 148 12.80 -20.14 4.54
CA ALA A 148 12.21 -21.13 5.45
C ALA A 148 12.34 -20.66 6.92
N PRO A 149 11.64 -21.26 7.89
CA PRO A 149 11.55 -20.77 9.27
C PRO A 149 12.87 -20.44 9.95
N SER A 150 13.92 -21.20 9.69
CA SER A 150 15.27 -21.00 10.25
C SER A 150 16.16 -20.09 9.38
N GLY A 151 15.69 -19.63 8.24
CA GLY A 151 16.45 -18.80 7.31
C GLY A 151 16.42 -17.32 7.69
N ARG A 152 17.30 -16.55 7.06
CA ARG A 152 17.44 -15.12 7.29
C ARG A 152 16.12 -14.35 7.12
N TYR A 153 15.32 -14.71 6.13
CA TYR A 153 14.04 -14.10 5.78
C TYR A 153 12.83 -14.90 6.29
N GLY A 154 13.07 -15.90 7.13
CA GLY A 154 12.04 -16.83 7.61
C GLY A 154 10.91 -16.16 8.41
N TRP A 155 11.13 -14.98 8.95
CA TRP A 155 10.09 -14.20 9.62
C TRP A 155 8.96 -13.77 8.68
N ILE A 156 9.23 -13.64 7.36
CA ILE A 156 8.22 -13.20 6.38
C ILE A 156 7.24 -14.32 6.08
N PHE A 157 7.72 -15.50 5.67
CA PHE A 157 6.87 -16.59 5.21
C PHE A 157 7.06 -17.89 5.98
N GLY A 158 8.25 -18.08 6.53
CA GLY A 158 8.69 -19.39 7.01
C GLY A 158 7.89 -19.95 8.19
N GLY A 159 7.37 -19.08 9.06
CA GLY A 159 6.54 -19.46 10.22
C GLY A 159 5.07 -19.68 9.90
N ASN A 160 4.62 -19.35 8.70
CA ASN A 160 3.21 -19.33 8.33
C ASN A 160 2.83 -20.64 7.63
N ARG A 161 1.99 -21.45 8.28
CA ARG A 161 1.43 -22.67 7.67
C ARG A 161 0.25 -22.35 6.76
N GLU A 162 -0.56 -21.40 7.16
CA GLU A 162 -1.74 -20.91 6.43
C GLU A 162 -1.50 -19.48 6.01
N ASP A 163 -2.23 -19.03 5.00
CA ASP A 163 -2.29 -17.61 4.66
C ASP A 163 -3.41 -16.96 5.48
N THR A 164 -3.01 -16.29 6.55
CA THR A 164 -3.95 -15.59 7.44
C THR A 164 -4.13 -14.12 7.07
N PHE A 165 -3.48 -13.68 5.98
CA PHE A 165 -3.61 -12.32 5.48
C PHE A 165 -4.97 -12.12 4.79
N SER A 166 -5.87 -11.38 5.45
CA SER A 166 -7.23 -11.14 4.96
C SER A 166 -7.33 -9.84 4.16
N LEU A 167 -8.03 -9.92 3.02
CA LEU A 167 -8.50 -8.78 2.23
C LEU A 167 -10.03 -8.80 2.07
N ASN A 168 -10.73 -9.51 2.95
CA ASN A 168 -12.17 -9.74 2.80
C ASN A 168 -13.01 -8.56 3.31
N GLY A 169 -12.42 -7.67 4.10
CA GLY A 169 -13.09 -6.46 4.59
C GLY A 169 -13.33 -5.44 3.48
N ASP A 170 -14.38 -4.64 3.65
CA ASP A 170 -14.66 -3.50 2.75
C ASP A 170 -13.66 -2.35 2.95
N LEU A 171 -13.06 -2.28 4.12
CA LEU A 171 -12.03 -1.34 4.49
C LEU A 171 -10.90 -2.10 5.21
N VAL A 172 -9.71 -2.09 4.62
CA VAL A 172 -8.54 -2.80 5.15
C VAL A 172 -7.34 -1.85 5.17
N GLY A 173 -6.65 -1.77 6.30
CA GLY A 173 -5.46 -0.97 6.49
C GLY A 173 -4.24 -1.82 6.83
N PHE A 174 -3.07 -1.39 6.35
CA PHE A 174 -1.78 -2.04 6.61
C PHE A 174 -0.77 -1.01 7.07
N ASP A 175 -0.24 -1.14 8.29
CA ASP A 175 0.97 -0.41 8.66
C ASP A 175 2.21 -1.11 8.12
N LEU A 176 2.89 -0.44 7.21
CA LEU A 176 4.11 -0.92 6.57
C LEU A 176 5.38 -0.27 7.12
N THR A 177 5.29 0.56 8.15
CA THR A 177 6.41 1.34 8.70
C THR A 177 7.64 0.49 8.94
N SER A 178 7.48 -0.64 9.62
CA SER A 178 8.60 -1.51 9.99
C SER A 178 9.29 -2.10 8.76
N VAL A 179 8.54 -2.48 7.74
CA VAL A 179 9.08 -3.03 6.49
C VAL A 179 9.80 -1.95 5.68
N LEU A 180 9.20 -0.76 5.58
CA LEU A 180 9.75 0.36 4.81
C LEU A 180 10.99 0.96 5.45
N ASP A 181 11.03 1.09 6.80
CA ASP A 181 12.15 1.72 7.50
C ASP A 181 13.30 0.74 7.78
N ASN A 182 13.01 -0.50 8.17
CA ASN A 182 14.00 -1.46 8.64
C ASN A 182 14.29 -2.60 7.67
N GLY A 183 13.37 -2.89 6.72
CA GLY A 183 13.55 -3.96 5.74
C GLY A 183 14.64 -3.61 4.71
N ASN A 184 15.38 -4.63 4.27
CA ASN A 184 16.22 -4.50 3.09
C ASN A 184 15.38 -4.65 1.80
N ASP A 185 15.97 -4.39 0.63
CA ASP A 185 15.24 -4.40 -0.65
C ASP A 185 14.58 -5.75 -0.96
N LYS A 186 15.20 -6.87 -0.57
CA LYS A 186 14.60 -8.20 -0.74
C LYS A 186 13.39 -8.41 0.16
N GLU A 187 13.46 -7.97 1.41
CA GLU A 187 12.35 -8.05 2.36
C GLU A 187 11.18 -7.18 1.91
N ARG A 188 11.46 -5.95 1.47
CA ARG A 188 10.44 -5.06 0.90
C ARG A 188 9.80 -5.67 -0.34
N ALA A 189 10.60 -6.16 -1.29
CA ALA A 189 10.10 -6.81 -2.50
C ALA A 189 9.25 -8.06 -2.18
N ALA A 190 9.64 -8.83 -1.18
CA ALA A 190 8.91 -10.01 -0.75
C ALA A 190 7.54 -9.66 -0.17
N VAL A 191 7.49 -8.79 0.82
CA VAL A 191 6.24 -8.40 1.51
C VAL A 191 5.31 -7.65 0.55
N LEU A 192 5.81 -6.58 -0.07
CA LEU A 192 5.00 -5.74 -0.95
C LEU A 192 4.56 -6.49 -2.21
N GLY A 193 5.45 -7.35 -2.76
CA GLY A 193 5.13 -8.16 -3.93
C GLY A 193 3.92 -9.05 -3.71
N TYR A 194 3.86 -9.72 -2.56
CA TYR A 194 2.72 -10.57 -2.26
C TYR A 194 1.46 -9.78 -1.91
N ILE A 195 1.56 -8.70 -1.13
CA ILE A 195 0.41 -7.84 -0.84
C ILE A 195 -0.20 -7.30 -2.15
N PHE A 196 0.62 -6.82 -3.06
CA PHE A 196 0.15 -6.32 -4.36
C PHE A 196 -0.51 -7.42 -5.20
N ARG A 197 0.06 -8.63 -5.20
CA ARG A 197 -0.56 -9.77 -5.87
C ARG A 197 -1.96 -10.06 -5.32
N ARG A 198 -2.10 -10.06 -4.01
CA ARG A 198 -3.40 -10.27 -3.35
C ARG A 198 -4.41 -9.17 -3.70
N LEU A 199 -3.97 -7.91 -3.75
CA LEU A 199 -4.81 -6.80 -4.18
C LEU A 199 -5.23 -6.93 -5.64
N GLU A 200 -4.31 -7.25 -6.54
CA GLU A 200 -4.62 -7.47 -7.97
C GLU A 200 -5.66 -8.58 -8.15
N ARG A 201 -5.54 -9.68 -7.40
CA ARG A 201 -6.53 -10.75 -7.38
C ARG A 201 -7.90 -10.26 -6.87
N ALA A 202 -7.92 -9.51 -5.78
CA ALA A 202 -9.14 -8.97 -5.20
C ALA A 202 -9.86 -8.02 -6.16
N MET A 203 -9.13 -7.23 -6.97
CA MET A 203 -9.71 -6.26 -7.91
C MET A 203 -10.26 -6.87 -9.20
N GLN A 204 -10.08 -8.16 -9.46
CA GLN A 204 -10.62 -8.83 -10.67
C GLN A 204 -12.17 -8.83 -10.70
N ASP A 205 -12.80 -8.67 -9.56
CA ASP A 205 -14.27 -8.53 -9.45
C ASP A 205 -14.79 -7.18 -9.97
N ARG A 206 -13.90 -6.22 -10.27
CA ARG A 206 -14.20 -4.86 -10.75
C ARG A 206 -15.11 -4.06 -9.82
N ARG A 207 -15.22 -4.44 -8.55
CA ARG A 207 -15.90 -3.62 -7.55
C ARG A 207 -15.16 -2.28 -7.43
N PRO A 208 -15.88 -1.15 -7.32
CA PRO A 208 -15.24 0.14 -7.07
C PRO A 208 -14.25 0.02 -5.91
N THR A 209 -12.99 0.36 -6.17
CA THR A 209 -11.91 0.17 -5.19
C THR A 209 -11.04 1.43 -5.12
N ILE A 210 -10.69 1.83 -3.91
CA ILE A 210 -9.73 2.90 -3.64
C ILE A 210 -8.50 2.30 -2.96
N ILE A 211 -7.33 2.60 -3.48
CA ILE A 211 -6.05 2.29 -2.83
C ILE A 211 -5.48 3.60 -2.32
N VAL A 212 -5.33 3.74 -1.01
CA VAL A 212 -4.68 4.87 -0.36
C VAL A 212 -3.22 4.51 -0.08
N VAL A 213 -2.29 5.36 -0.48
CA VAL A 213 -0.86 5.22 -0.18
C VAL A 213 -0.43 6.45 0.60
N ASP A 214 -0.38 6.32 1.92
CA ASP A 214 0.08 7.40 2.80
C ASP A 214 1.61 7.50 2.76
N GLU A 215 2.13 8.74 2.82
CA GLU A 215 3.54 9.05 2.64
C GLU A 215 4.15 8.31 1.42
N ALA A 216 3.47 8.45 0.26
CA ALA A 216 3.76 7.72 -0.97
C ALA A 216 5.23 7.75 -1.40
N TRP A 217 5.95 8.86 -1.08
CA TRP A 217 7.37 9.00 -1.38
C TRP A 217 8.22 7.92 -0.69
N ARG A 218 7.85 7.51 0.52
CA ARG A 218 8.58 6.49 1.26
C ARG A 218 8.50 5.12 0.60
N ALA A 219 7.34 4.82 0.06
CA ALA A 219 7.14 3.61 -0.72
C ALA A 219 7.91 3.67 -2.06
N LEU A 220 7.97 4.84 -2.70
CA LEU A 220 8.67 5.08 -3.96
C LEU A 220 10.20 5.03 -3.86
N ASP A 221 10.78 5.06 -2.66
CA ASP A 221 12.20 4.82 -2.43
C ASP A 221 12.63 3.38 -2.79
N THR A 222 11.67 2.45 -2.92
CA THR A 222 11.93 1.09 -3.39
C THR A 222 11.62 0.95 -4.87
N ASP A 223 12.59 0.47 -5.66
CA ASP A 223 12.43 0.27 -7.11
C ASP A 223 11.21 -0.61 -7.41
N TYR A 224 11.03 -1.70 -6.66
CA TYR A 224 9.91 -2.62 -6.84
C TYR A 224 8.54 -1.93 -6.69
N PHE A 225 8.38 -1.09 -5.66
CA PHE A 225 7.12 -0.37 -5.45
C PHE A 225 6.90 0.70 -6.52
N ALA A 226 7.96 1.42 -6.89
CA ALA A 226 7.89 2.46 -7.91
C ALA A 226 7.43 1.89 -9.26
N ASP A 227 8.04 0.79 -9.71
CA ASP A 227 7.70 0.11 -10.96
C ASP A 227 6.26 -0.45 -10.92
N LYS A 228 5.87 -1.04 -9.80
CA LYS A 228 4.53 -1.59 -9.60
C LYS A 228 3.46 -0.50 -9.61
N LEU A 229 3.69 0.60 -8.89
CA LEU A 229 2.77 1.73 -8.85
C LEU A 229 2.63 2.38 -10.23
N GLN A 230 3.72 2.52 -10.99
CA GLN A 230 3.66 3.00 -12.36
C GLN A 230 2.77 2.12 -13.24
N GLY A 231 2.93 0.79 -13.16
CA GLY A 231 2.06 -0.16 -13.85
C GLY A 231 0.60 -0.04 -13.43
N TRP A 232 0.35 0.15 -12.15
CA TRP A 232 -1.00 0.32 -11.59
C TRP A 232 -1.70 1.58 -12.09
N LEU A 233 -1.01 2.71 -12.17
CA LEU A 233 -1.59 3.95 -12.69
C LEU A 233 -2.09 3.82 -14.13
N VAL A 234 -1.53 2.87 -14.89
CA VAL A 234 -1.99 2.57 -16.26
C VAL A 234 -3.14 1.55 -16.29
N THR A 235 -3.11 0.56 -15.42
CA THR A 235 -3.98 -0.63 -15.55
C THR A 235 -5.19 -0.63 -14.62
N LEU A 236 -5.08 -0.08 -13.40
CA LEU A 236 -6.11 -0.20 -12.36
C LEU A 236 -7.42 0.51 -12.70
N ARG A 237 -7.38 1.56 -13.52
CA ARG A 237 -8.60 2.22 -14.00
C ARG A 237 -9.52 1.25 -14.75
N LYS A 238 -8.94 0.31 -15.50
CA LYS A 238 -9.71 -0.73 -16.23
C LYS A 238 -10.37 -1.73 -15.26
N LEU A 239 -9.87 -1.80 -14.03
CA LEU A 239 -10.41 -2.63 -12.95
C LEU A 239 -11.32 -1.85 -12.00
N ASN A 240 -11.76 -0.65 -12.39
CA ASN A 240 -12.59 0.23 -11.56
C ASN A 240 -11.92 0.62 -10.24
N CYS A 241 -10.60 0.86 -10.28
CA CYS A 241 -9.80 1.19 -9.12
C CYS A 241 -9.10 2.53 -9.28
N VAL A 242 -9.11 3.34 -8.22
CA VAL A 242 -8.43 4.64 -8.11
C VAL A 242 -7.35 4.55 -7.03
N VAL A 243 -6.19 5.14 -7.31
CA VAL A 243 -5.11 5.30 -6.32
C VAL A 243 -5.11 6.73 -5.81
N LEU A 244 -5.14 6.89 -4.48
CA LEU A 244 -4.91 8.15 -3.76
C LEU A 244 -3.49 8.13 -3.24
N LEU A 245 -2.62 8.94 -3.85
CA LEU A 245 -1.24 9.13 -3.39
C LEU A 245 -1.20 10.32 -2.44
N VAL A 246 -0.71 10.12 -1.24
CA VAL A 246 -0.65 11.14 -0.20
C VAL A 246 0.81 11.45 0.12
N THR A 247 1.16 12.74 0.15
CA THR A 247 2.52 13.18 0.49
C THR A 247 2.53 14.60 1.06
N GLN A 248 3.66 15.01 1.63
CA GLN A 248 3.84 16.36 2.16
C GLN A 248 4.37 17.32 1.11
N PHE A 249 5.25 16.86 0.20
CA PHE A 249 5.89 17.69 -0.81
C PHE A 249 5.88 17.03 -2.18
N ALA A 250 5.52 17.80 -3.22
CA ALA A 250 5.53 17.31 -4.61
C ALA A 250 6.93 16.91 -5.08
N THR A 251 7.97 17.59 -4.58
CA THR A 251 9.37 17.30 -4.89
C THR A 251 9.81 15.92 -4.44
N GLN A 252 9.22 15.37 -3.36
CA GLN A 252 9.51 14.00 -2.91
C GLN A 252 9.10 12.96 -3.96
N ILE A 253 7.92 13.15 -4.58
CA ILE A 253 7.49 12.28 -5.68
C ILE A 253 8.32 12.56 -6.93
N ALA A 254 8.48 13.82 -7.32
CA ALA A 254 9.17 14.21 -8.56
C ALA A 254 10.61 13.69 -8.63
N ASN A 255 11.30 13.60 -7.49
CA ASN A 255 12.67 13.12 -7.39
C ASN A 255 12.79 11.58 -7.36
N SER A 256 11.67 10.85 -7.26
CA SER A 256 11.68 9.38 -7.37
C SER A 256 11.90 8.93 -8.81
N LYS A 257 12.40 7.71 -9.02
CA LYS A 257 12.60 7.14 -10.37
C LYS A 257 11.33 7.16 -11.22
N ALA A 258 10.17 6.91 -10.62
CA ALA A 258 8.87 6.89 -11.29
C ALA A 258 8.15 8.25 -11.25
N GLY A 259 8.76 9.29 -10.68
CA GLY A 259 8.10 10.55 -10.33
C GLY A 259 7.40 11.23 -11.51
N ALA A 260 8.08 11.35 -12.64
CA ALA A 260 7.50 11.94 -13.85
C ALA A 260 6.27 11.16 -14.34
N SER A 261 6.35 9.83 -14.40
CA SER A 261 5.25 8.96 -14.83
C SER A 261 4.08 9.02 -13.84
N ILE A 262 4.36 9.10 -12.54
CA ILE A 262 3.33 9.21 -11.50
C ILE A 262 2.59 10.54 -11.64
N LEU A 263 3.31 11.66 -11.74
CA LEU A 263 2.69 12.97 -11.89
C LEU A 263 1.87 13.11 -13.18
N GLN A 264 2.29 12.45 -14.27
CA GLN A 264 1.51 12.36 -15.50
C GLN A 264 0.29 11.44 -15.40
N GLY A 265 0.37 10.38 -14.61
CA GLY A 265 -0.72 9.41 -14.40
C GLY A 265 -1.82 9.92 -13.46
N VAL A 266 -1.52 10.94 -12.65
CA VAL A 266 -2.46 11.58 -11.72
C VAL A 266 -3.30 12.60 -12.48
N GLN A 267 -4.63 12.42 -12.45
CA GLN A 267 -5.56 13.32 -13.13
C GLN A 267 -6.14 14.38 -12.20
N THR A 268 -6.30 14.05 -10.92
CA THR A 268 -6.82 14.97 -9.92
C THR A 268 -5.74 15.29 -8.88
N GLN A 269 -5.62 16.55 -8.52
CA GLN A 269 -4.72 17.00 -7.46
C GLN A 269 -5.53 17.73 -6.41
N ILE A 270 -5.39 17.34 -5.15
CA ILE A 270 -6.00 18.01 -3.98
C ILE A 270 -4.85 18.58 -3.15
N LEU A 271 -4.71 19.88 -3.18
CA LEU A 271 -3.58 20.60 -2.59
C LEU A 271 -4.05 21.39 -1.38
N LEU A 272 -3.50 21.10 -0.22
CA LEU A 272 -3.73 21.83 1.02
C LEU A 272 -2.66 22.93 1.14
N PRO A 273 -3.04 24.18 1.43
CA PRO A 273 -2.10 25.29 1.56
C PRO A 273 -1.00 25.02 2.59
N ASN A 274 0.18 25.57 2.33
CA ASN A 274 1.35 25.48 3.18
C ASN A 274 2.13 26.80 3.11
N ASP A 275 1.97 27.65 4.09
CA ASP A 275 2.63 28.95 4.20
C ASP A 275 4.12 28.85 4.60
N ASP A 276 4.56 27.69 5.10
CA ASP A 276 5.99 27.40 5.35
C ASP A 276 6.74 26.93 4.08
N ALA A 277 6.00 26.65 2.98
CA ALA A 277 6.58 26.19 1.74
C ALA A 277 7.09 27.33 0.85
N SER A 278 7.92 26.98 -0.10
CA SER A 278 8.41 27.86 -1.17
C SER A 278 7.80 27.49 -2.53
N ALA A 279 7.89 28.40 -3.51
CA ALA A 279 7.47 28.12 -4.88
C ALA A 279 8.19 26.89 -5.48
N GLN A 280 9.41 26.61 -5.04
CA GLN A 280 10.20 25.47 -5.49
C GLN A 280 9.57 24.14 -5.07
N ASP A 281 8.90 24.08 -3.92
CA ASP A 281 8.26 22.87 -3.42
C ASP A 281 7.05 22.44 -4.29
N PHE A 282 6.48 23.38 -5.03
CA PHE A 282 5.38 23.14 -5.96
C PHE A 282 5.80 23.11 -7.44
N ALA A 283 7.10 23.30 -7.75
CA ALA A 283 7.57 23.45 -9.13
C ALA A 283 7.17 22.27 -10.04
N ALA A 284 7.18 21.04 -9.51
CA ALA A 284 6.81 19.84 -10.25
C ALA A 284 5.31 19.77 -10.64
N LEU A 285 4.46 20.59 -10.02
CA LEU A 285 3.02 20.61 -10.28
C LEU A 285 2.61 21.65 -11.34
N ASN A 286 3.52 22.52 -11.78
CA ASN A 286 3.26 23.59 -12.75
C ASN A 286 2.03 24.44 -12.37
N LEU A 287 1.98 24.92 -11.12
CA LEU A 287 0.91 25.80 -10.66
C LEU A 287 1.00 27.15 -11.38
N ASN A 288 -0.16 27.71 -11.75
CA ASN A 288 -0.22 29.09 -12.21
C ASN A 288 -0.03 30.08 -11.05
N ALA A 289 0.20 31.36 -11.36
CA ALA A 289 0.50 32.37 -10.35
C ALA A 289 -0.60 32.50 -9.27
N LYS A 290 -1.89 32.40 -9.65
CA LYS A 290 -3.01 32.47 -8.71
C LYS A 290 -3.06 31.25 -7.80
N GLU A 291 -2.87 30.07 -8.35
CA GLU A 291 -2.82 28.82 -7.58
C GLU A 291 -1.66 28.82 -6.60
N LEU A 292 -0.49 29.28 -7.05
CA LEU A 292 0.70 29.39 -6.20
C LEU A 292 0.48 30.37 -5.05
N THR A 293 -0.15 31.54 -5.31
CA THR A 293 -0.53 32.49 -4.28
C THR A 293 -1.46 31.85 -3.24
N ILE A 294 -2.47 31.08 -3.68
CA ILE A 294 -3.36 30.36 -2.76
C ILE A 294 -2.55 29.40 -1.87
N MET A 295 -1.60 28.67 -2.45
CA MET A 295 -0.83 27.69 -1.71
C MET A 295 0.11 28.29 -0.67
N LEU A 296 0.70 29.45 -0.95
CA LEU A 296 1.72 30.09 -0.11
C LEU A 296 1.16 31.15 0.86
N GLU A 297 0.03 31.79 0.53
CA GLU A 297 -0.47 32.93 1.28
C GLU A 297 -1.75 32.65 2.07
N THR A 298 -2.31 31.43 1.94
CA THR A 298 -3.48 31.05 2.75
C THR A 298 -3.05 30.77 4.19
N PRO A 299 -3.63 31.46 5.19
CA PRO A 299 -3.24 31.29 6.58
C PRO A 299 -3.49 29.88 7.11
N PRO A 300 -2.65 29.36 8.03
CA PRO A 300 -2.75 27.99 8.55
C PRO A 300 -4.09 27.60 9.17
N GLY A 301 -4.86 28.53 9.66
CA GLY A 301 -6.19 28.28 10.26
C GLY A 301 -7.32 28.12 9.25
N LYS A 302 -7.09 28.47 7.98
CA LYS A 302 -8.12 28.42 6.95
C LYS A 302 -8.19 27.03 6.33
N ARG A 303 -9.28 26.34 6.57
CA ARG A 303 -9.50 24.96 6.10
C ARG A 303 -10.01 24.96 4.67
N VAL A 304 -9.09 25.04 3.70
CA VAL A 304 -9.41 24.99 2.27
C VAL A 304 -8.50 24.02 1.53
N ALA A 305 -8.97 23.51 0.42
CA ALA A 305 -8.19 22.68 -0.51
C ALA A 305 -8.34 23.21 -1.94
N LEU A 306 -7.24 23.36 -2.65
CA LEU A 306 -7.25 23.62 -4.08
C LEU A 306 -7.37 22.28 -4.80
N VAL A 307 -8.51 22.05 -5.44
CA VAL A 307 -8.73 20.86 -6.27
C VAL A 307 -8.55 21.24 -7.71
N ARG A 308 -7.72 20.50 -8.42
CA ARG A 308 -7.44 20.76 -9.84
C ARG A 308 -7.37 19.46 -10.64
N ASP A 309 -7.76 19.57 -11.89
CA ASP A 309 -7.70 18.53 -12.90
C ASP A 309 -7.35 19.15 -14.28
N ASP A 310 -7.59 18.42 -15.38
CA ASP A 310 -7.39 18.89 -16.74
C ASP A 310 -8.42 19.95 -17.20
N GLN A 311 -9.53 20.09 -16.50
CA GLN A 311 -10.61 21.04 -16.78
C GLN A 311 -10.39 22.40 -16.10
N GLY A 312 -9.62 22.43 -15.01
CA GLY A 312 -9.34 23.63 -14.26
C GLY A 312 -9.08 23.43 -12.78
N SER A 313 -9.26 24.48 -12.01
CA SER A 313 -9.08 24.44 -10.55
C SER A 313 -10.23 25.12 -9.81
N VAL A 314 -10.56 24.58 -8.63
CA VAL A 314 -11.57 25.10 -7.72
C VAL A 314 -11.02 25.09 -6.29
N LEU A 315 -11.33 26.16 -5.53
CA LEU A 315 -11.03 26.21 -4.11
C LEU A 315 -12.25 25.70 -3.33
N LEU A 316 -12.04 24.61 -2.59
CA LEU A 316 -13.08 24.01 -1.75
C LEU A 316 -12.84 24.40 -0.29
N ASP A 317 -13.93 24.68 0.43
CA ASP A 317 -13.93 24.73 1.88
C ASP A 317 -13.92 23.30 2.43
N THR A 318 -12.94 23.02 3.27
CA THR A 318 -12.74 21.71 3.92
C THR A 318 -12.91 21.83 5.43
N ASP A 319 -13.58 22.86 5.91
CA ASP A 319 -13.89 23.00 7.33
C ASP A 319 -14.94 21.96 7.75
N LEU A 320 -14.55 21.07 8.62
CA LEU A 320 -15.37 19.99 9.19
C LEU A 320 -15.64 20.23 10.68
N THR A 321 -15.42 21.44 11.19
CA THR A 321 -15.60 21.75 12.63
C THR A 321 -17.01 21.47 13.13
N ASP A 322 -18.02 21.54 12.27
CA ASP A 322 -19.41 21.21 12.60
C ASP A 322 -19.62 19.73 12.96
N LEU A 323 -18.68 18.86 12.63
CA LEU A 323 -18.68 17.46 13.10
C LEU A 323 -18.37 17.34 14.60
N GLY A 324 -17.90 18.40 15.24
CA GLY A 324 -17.64 18.44 16.67
C GLY A 324 -16.68 17.35 17.12
N GLN A 325 -17.09 16.57 18.12
CA GLN A 325 -16.26 15.51 18.70
C GLN A 325 -15.96 14.35 17.72
N LEU A 326 -16.79 14.14 16.70
CA LEU A 326 -16.54 13.12 15.66
C LEU A 326 -15.22 13.37 14.94
N LEU A 327 -14.76 14.63 14.84
CA LEU A 327 -13.42 14.92 14.29
C LEU A 327 -12.28 14.20 15.01
N MET A 328 -12.46 13.86 16.30
CA MET A 328 -11.44 13.14 17.07
C MET A 328 -11.26 11.71 16.59
N SER A 329 -12.26 11.12 15.93
CA SER A 329 -12.21 9.76 15.36
C SER A 329 -11.72 9.75 13.92
N ILE A 330 -11.90 10.80 13.15
CA ILE A 330 -11.46 10.88 11.75
C ILE A 330 -10.08 11.51 11.56
N GLY A 331 -9.46 11.98 12.65
CA GLY A 331 -8.08 12.46 12.69
C GLY A 331 -7.20 11.60 13.59
N ASN A 332 -5.88 11.71 13.42
CA ASN A 332 -4.92 11.07 14.32
C ASN A 332 -4.78 11.86 15.64
N SER A 333 -5.88 11.97 16.40
CA SER A 333 -5.99 12.76 17.62
C SER A 333 -5.32 12.06 18.81
N THR A 334 -4.96 12.85 19.85
CA THR A 334 -4.47 12.32 21.12
C THR A 334 -5.53 11.43 21.80
N ALA A 335 -6.80 11.83 21.75
CA ALA A 335 -7.90 11.04 22.30
C ALA A 335 -8.08 9.72 21.55
N GLY A 336 -7.98 9.73 20.21
CA GLY A 336 -8.03 8.52 19.39
C GLY A 336 -6.88 7.56 19.68
N ARG A 337 -5.66 8.07 19.83
CA ARG A 337 -4.51 7.24 20.21
C ARG A 337 -4.63 6.65 21.63
N ALA A 338 -5.21 7.40 22.56
CA ALA A 338 -5.50 6.89 23.89
C ALA A 338 -6.57 5.78 23.86
N ALA A 339 -7.59 5.92 23.02
CA ALA A 339 -8.61 4.89 22.80
C ALA A 339 -8.02 3.61 22.19
N LEU A 340 -7.09 3.74 21.21
CA LEU A 340 -6.37 2.58 20.64
C LEU A 340 -5.51 1.83 21.65
N ALA A 341 -5.02 2.49 22.68
CA ALA A 341 -4.22 1.86 23.71
C ALA A 341 -5.06 1.07 24.73
N ALA A 342 -6.39 1.22 24.71
CA ALA A 342 -7.29 0.44 25.55
C ALA A 342 -7.38 -1.02 25.05
N PRO A 343 -7.58 -2.01 25.93
CA PRO A 343 -7.70 -3.42 25.55
C PRO A 343 -8.81 -3.69 24.53
N ASP A 344 -9.93 -2.96 24.66
CA ASP A 344 -11.09 -3.05 23.76
C ASP A 344 -11.27 -1.67 23.11
N PHE A 345 -10.85 -1.53 21.86
CA PHE A 345 -11.04 -0.31 21.10
C PHE A 345 -12.53 -0.10 20.78
N ASP A 346 -13.09 1.00 21.28
CA ASP A 346 -14.44 1.45 20.91
C ASP A 346 -14.36 2.43 19.73
N PRO A 347 -14.90 2.08 18.55
CA PRO A 347 -14.94 3.00 17.39
C PRO A 347 -15.74 4.28 17.68
N GLU A 348 -16.64 4.26 18.65
CA GLU A 348 -17.46 5.40 19.06
C GLU A 348 -16.90 6.15 20.29
N PHE A 349 -15.63 5.92 20.64
CA PHE A 349 -14.96 6.56 21.79
C PHE A 349 -15.18 8.09 21.87
N TRP A 350 -15.35 8.73 20.73
CA TRP A 350 -15.60 10.17 20.63
C TRP A 350 -16.87 10.62 21.32
N ARG A 351 -17.87 9.73 21.49
CA ARG A 351 -19.13 10.05 22.21
C ARG A 351 -18.93 10.24 23.71
N ALA A 352 -17.87 9.67 24.26
CA ALA A 352 -17.52 9.81 25.67
C ALA A 352 -16.65 11.04 25.96
N LEU A 353 -16.16 11.75 24.94
CA LEU A 353 -15.38 12.96 25.10
C LEU A 353 -16.30 14.11 25.56
N LYS A 354 -15.86 14.86 26.57
CA LYS A 354 -16.62 15.98 27.15
C LYS A 354 -16.18 17.30 26.53
#